data_072b02d7afa076a28d20ec4213c5318a
#
_entry.id   072b02d7afa076a28d20ec4213c5318a
#
_cell.length_a   1.000
_cell.length_b   1.000
_cell.length_c   1.000
_cell.angle_alpha   90.00
_cell.angle_beta   90.00
_cell.angle_gamma   90.00
#
_symmetry.space_group_name_H-M   'P 1'
#
loop_
_entity.id
_entity.type
_entity.pdbx_description
1 polymer ?
#
loop_
_entity_poly.entity_id
_entity_poly.type
_entity_poly.pdbx_seq_one_letter_code
_entity_poly.pdbx_strand_id
1 'polypeptide(L)'
;MDKKATELRELKTSKLLLKLSSIPGPSGYEDDVISEISQIMKPYSDECFRTPMGSLVSVKKGTGPKIGFFAHADQIAFVVTKIYDDGFLRLSGVGGWDPKTVISQKVWVHTKNGKVRGVVGFMPPHLQTTEESKKVPDYDHLFVDVTMNPNWKDISIGDLVTLDVEGFEKNGTIFAPALDNRASCVAIIKAAELLSKIKTDAEVYYVFSTQEEIGGPGARSGAYISEIEYGIVIDVTHGDEDIPGYPKIKMGEGPAVAVGPVTNRRFVEHINKISGKYNIKVQTEPIAGRSGTDTDEVQLTRIGVKTALISIPLKYMHNPYEKIIVKDVEDTAKLLAFSAVHLPEIEYEELQSTGSVREGE
;
A
#
# COMPACT_ATOMS: atom_id res chain seq x y z
N MET A 1 27.31 14.01 -3.19
CA MET A 1 26.35 12.88 -3.01
C MET A 1 26.07 12.74 -1.53
N ASP A 2 24.83 12.78 -1.13
CA ASP A 2 24.43 12.70 0.27
C ASP A 2 24.72 11.29 0.80
N LYS A 3 25.49 11.18 1.90
CA LYS A 3 25.91 9.92 2.52
C LYS A 3 24.70 9.06 2.93
N LYS A 4 23.64 9.71 3.39
CA LYS A 4 22.36 9.09 3.75
C LYS A 4 21.66 8.47 2.53
N ALA A 5 21.73 9.12 1.36
CA ALA A 5 21.15 8.59 0.12
C ALA A 5 21.93 7.38 -0.41
N THR A 6 23.24 7.29 -0.15
CA THR A 6 24.07 6.14 -0.54
C THR A 6 23.78 4.92 0.36
N GLU A 7 23.64 5.11 1.67
CA GLU A 7 23.29 4.04 2.61
C GLU A 7 21.89 3.47 2.33
N LEU A 8 20.95 4.30 1.89
CA LEU A 8 19.58 3.88 1.53
C LEU A 8 19.52 3.05 0.22
N ARG A 9 20.47 3.26 -0.70
CA ARG A 9 20.56 2.50 -1.97
C ARG A 9 20.88 1.02 -1.80
N GLU A 10 21.55 0.65 -0.70
CA GLU A 10 22.02 -0.72 -0.45
C GLU A 10 21.13 -1.48 0.53
N LEU A 11 20.01 -0.89 0.97
CA LEU A 11 19.13 -1.58 1.91
C LEU A 11 18.50 -2.81 1.26
N LYS A 12 18.69 -3.96 1.91
CA LYS A 12 17.97 -5.19 1.58
C LYS A 12 16.46 -4.92 1.65
N THR A 13 15.70 -5.62 0.82
CA THR A 13 14.22 -5.50 0.77
C THR A 13 13.59 -5.61 2.15
N SER A 14 14.01 -6.59 2.97
CA SER A 14 13.51 -6.78 4.32
C SER A 14 13.75 -5.59 5.25
N LYS A 15 14.92 -4.98 5.18
CA LYS A 15 15.24 -3.78 5.99
C LYS A 15 14.41 -2.57 5.57
N LEU A 16 14.15 -2.43 4.27
CA LEU A 16 13.33 -1.35 3.75
C LEU A 16 11.87 -1.53 4.15
N LEU A 17 11.35 -2.76 4.11
CA LEU A 17 10.02 -3.11 4.60
C LEU A 17 9.85 -2.75 6.08
N LEU A 18 10.73 -3.21 6.95
CA LEU A 18 10.69 -2.88 8.38
C LEU A 18 10.81 -1.38 8.63
N LYS A 19 11.65 -0.69 7.87
CA LYS A 19 11.82 0.74 7.98
C LYS A 19 10.54 1.50 7.63
N LEU A 20 9.94 1.23 6.46
CA LEU A 20 8.73 1.93 6.05
C LEU A 20 7.51 1.57 6.92
N SER A 21 7.39 0.31 7.36
CA SER A 21 6.32 -0.12 8.27
C SER A 21 6.41 0.52 9.66
N SER A 22 7.59 0.97 10.09
CA SER A 22 7.77 1.63 11.39
C SER A 22 7.42 3.12 11.38
N ILE A 23 7.25 3.72 10.21
CA ILE A 23 6.91 5.14 10.07
C ILE A 23 5.38 5.27 10.06
N PRO A 24 4.78 5.92 11.06
CA PRO A 24 3.35 6.18 11.05
C PRO A 24 2.95 7.03 9.84
N GLY A 25 1.80 6.71 9.27
CA GLY A 25 1.21 7.44 8.16
C GLY A 25 -0.28 7.13 8.08
N PRO A 26 -1.08 7.53 9.09
CA PRO A 26 -2.54 7.38 9.01
C PRO A 26 -3.09 8.11 7.78
N SER A 27 -4.21 7.61 7.22
CA SER A 27 -4.86 8.26 6.09
C SER A 27 -5.10 9.75 6.33
N GLY A 28 -4.59 10.58 5.42
CA GLY A 28 -4.61 12.05 5.51
C GLY A 28 -3.43 12.67 6.28
N TYR A 29 -2.53 11.86 6.86
CA TYR A 29 -1.37 12.30 7.63
C TYR A 29 -0.12 11.48 7.27
N GLU A 30 0.12 11.30 5.98
CA GLU A 30 1.19 10.46 5.43
C GLU A 30 2.53 11.20 5.27
N ASP A 31 2.64 12.45 5.70
CA ASP A 31 3.78 13.33 5.41
C ASP A 31 5.14 12.72 5.76
N ASP A 32 5.25 12.05 6.90
CA ASP A 32 6.51 11.46 7.35
C ASP A 32 6.96 10.32 6.42
N VAL A 33 6.06 9.39 6.10
CA VAL A 33 6.38 8.26 5.24
C VAL A 33 6.58 8.70 3.79
N ILE A 34 5.77 9.61 3.29
CA ILE A 34 5.93 10.18 1.94
C ILE A 34 7.26 10.93 1.82
N SER A 35 7.68 11.66 2.87
CA SER A 35 8.98 12.32 2.88
C SER A 35 10.14 11.33 2.85
N GLU A 36 10.05 10.23 3.59
CA GLU A 36 11.06 9.17 3.57
C GLU A 36 11.12 8.48 2.19
N ILE A 37 9.97 8.12 1.61
CA ILE A 37 9.89 7.53 0.27
C ILE A 37 10.47 8.49 -0.77
N SER A 38 10.16 9.78 -0.69
CA SER A 38 10.70 10.80 -1.59
C SER A 38 12.23 10.85 -1.57
N GLN A 39 12.84 10.74 -0.37
CA GLN A 39 14.30 10.70 -0.27
C GLN A 39 14.90 9.44 -0.91
N ILE A 40 14.23 8.29 -0.74
CA ILE A 40 14.65 7.02 -1.32
C ILE A 40 14.53 7.05 -2.84
N MET A 41 13.48 7.66 -3.40
CA MET A 41 13.21 7.70 -4.84
C MET A 41 14.10 8.66 -5.62
N LYS A 42 14.65 9.70 -4.99
CA LYS A 42 15.51 10.70 -5.66
C LYS A 42 16.57 10.14 -6.62
N PRO A 43 17.30 9.06 -6.30
CA PRO A 43 18.33 8.54 -7.19
C PRO A 43 17.78 7.74 -8.38
N TYR A 44 16.48 7.43 -8.41
CA TYR A 44 15.84 6.58 -9.42
C TYR A 44 14.85 7.34 -10.30
N SER A 45 14.68 8.64 -10.08
CA SER A 45 13.72 9.48 -10.79
C SER A 45 14.37 10.78 -11.28
N ASP A 46 13.90 11.27 -12.42
CA ASP A 46 14.32 12.54 -13.03
C ASP A 46 13.53 13.71 -12.40
N GLU A 47 12.28 13.47 -12.01
CA GLU A 47 11.39 14.42 -11.36
C GLU A 47 10.70 13.77 -10.14
N CYS A 48 10.40 14.59 -9.13
CA CYS A 48 9.71 14.13 -7.94
C CYS A 48 8.92 15.30 -7.36
N PHE A 49 7.60 15.15 -7.24
CA PHE A 49 6.70 16.18 -6.71
C PHE A 49 5.52 15.58 -5.96
N ARG A 50 4.82 16.40 -5.18
CA ARG A 50 3.58 16.00 -4.49
C ARG A 50 2.36 16.54 -5.20
N THR A 51 1.28 15.76 -5.23
CA THR A 51 -0.03 16.24 -5.66
C THR A 51 -0.67 17.09 -4.55
N PRO A 52 -1.73 17.88 -4.86
CA PRO A 52 -2.49 18.58 -3.84
C PRO A 52 -3.11 17.66 -2.76
N MET A 53 -3.33 16.38 -3.07
CA MET A 53 -3.81 15.36 -2.12
C MET A 53 -2.67 14.73 -1.29
N GLY A 54 -1.43 15.19 -1.44
CA GLY A 54 -0.27 14.71 -0.68
C GLY A 54 0.47 13.54 -1.29
N SER A 55 -0.09 12.85 -2.29
CA SER A 55 0.56 11.72 -2.96
C SER A 55 1.87 12.13 -3.61
N LEU A 56 2.88 11.25 -3.52
CA LEU A 56 4.18 11.45 -4.17
C LEU A 56 4.11 10.87 -5.58
N VAL A 57 4.52 11.67 -6.56
CA VAL A 57 4.76 11.24 -7.94
C VAL A 57 6.24 11.39 -8.24
N SER A 58 6.91 10.30 -8.58
CA SER A 58 8.29 10.27 -9.06
C SER A 58 8.30 9.80 -10.50
N VAL A 59 9.04 10.47 -11.37
CA VAL A 59 9.02 10.21 -12.80
C VAL A 59 10.38 9.78 -13.29
N LYS A 60 10.44 8.67 -14.00
CA LYS A 60 11.56 8.31 -14.87
C LYS A 60 11.16 8.63 -16.30
N LYS A 61 11.81 9.64 -16.91
CA LYS A 61 11.51 10.08 -18.26
C LYS A 61 11.82 9.01 -19.30
N GLY A 62 10.96 8.97 -20.30
CA GLY A 62 11.09 8.12 -21.48
C GLY A 62 10.51 8.80 -22.71
N THR A 63 10.64 8.17 -23.87
CA THR A 63 10.11 8.65 -25.16
C THR A 63 8.98 7.78 -25.70
N GLY A 64 8.70 6.67 -25.02
CA GLY A 64 7.65 5.71 -25.35
C GLY A 64 6.37 5.93 -24.53
N PRO A 65 5.50 4.90 -24.47
CA PRO A 65 4.22 5.00 -23.79
C PRO A 65 4.38 5.24 -22.30
N LYS A 66 3.38 5.89 -21.71
CA LYS A 66 3.35 6.24 -20.28
C LYS A 66 2.71 5.15 -19.44
N ILE A 67 3.44 4.69 -18.41
CA ILE A 67 2.93 3.73 -17.43
C ILE A 67 3.06 4.28 -16.03
N GLY A 68 2.01 4.08 -15.21
CA GLY A 68 2.02 4.38 -13.77
C GLY A 68 2.04 3.11 -12.92
N PHE A 69 2.85 3.11 -11.87
CA PHE A 69 2.84 2.12 -10.80
C PHE A 69 2.29 2.79 -9.54
N PHE A 70 1.22 2.25 -8.98
CA PHE A 70 0.48 2.84 -7.86
C PHE A 70 0.51 1.92 -6.65
N ALA A 71 0.84 2.46 -5.49
CA ALA A 71 0.68 1.78 -4.21
C ALA A 71 0.38 2.82 -3.13
N HIS A 72 -0.56 2.53 -2.24
CA HIS A 72 -0.86 3.48 -1.18
C HIS A 72 0.18 3.46 -0.06
N ALA A 73 0.45 4.64 0.46
CA ALA A 73 1.40 4.86 1.54
C ALA A 73 0.72 5.08 2.89
N ASP A 74 -0.58 5.23 2.92
CA ASP A 74 -1.32 5.35 4.17
C ASP A 74 -1.50 3.99 4.86
N GLN A 75 -2.05 4.04 6.03
CA GLN A 75 -2.40 2.90 6.86
C GLN A 75 -3.66 3.18 7.65
N ILE A 76 -4.37 2.12 8.02
CA ILE A 76 -5.47 2.20 8.97
C ILE A 76 -5.00 2.73 10.33
N ALA A 77 -5.87 3.48 10.99
CA ALA A 77 -5.59 4.15 12.25
C ALA A 77 -6.87 4.37 13.07
N PHE A 78 -6.77 5.20 14.10
CA PHE A 78 -7.92 5.70 14.84
C PHE A 78 -7.85 7.22 14.95
N VAL A 79 -8.99 7.83 15.26
CA VAL A 79 -9.11 9.25 15.59
C VAL A 79 -9.72 9.40 16.98
N VAL A 80 -9.19 10.35 17.76
CA VAL A 80 -9.74 10.71 19.07
C VAL A 80 -11.09 11.41 18.88
N THR A 81 -12.16 10.83 19.40
CA THR A 81 -13.52 11.37 19.28
C THR A 81 -14.02 12.01 20.58
N LYS A 82 -13.48 11.60 21.74
CA LYS A 82 -13.81 12.18 23.04
C LYS A 82 -12.64 12.06 24.01
N ILE A 83 -12.49 13.07 24.85
CA ILE A 83 -11.51 13.11 25.95
C ILE A 83 -12.28 13.27 27.26
N TYR A 84 -11.99 12.42 28.23
CA TYR A 84 -12.55 12.49 29.57
C TYR A 84 -11.58 13.22 30.52
N ASP A 85 -12.14 13.86 31.56
CA ASP A 85 -11.36 14.67 32.52
C ASP A 85 -10.35 13.87 33.35
N ASP A 86 -10.53 12.55 33.41
CA ASP A 86 -9.69 11.60 34.12
C ASP A 86 -8.58 10.95 33.26
N GLY A 87 -8.41 11.41 32.02
CA GLY A 87 -7.33 10.95 31.14
C GLY A 87 -7.66 9.69 30.35
N PHE A 88 -8.93 9.43 30.09
CA PHE A 88 -9.37 8.39 29.16
C PHE A 88 -9.86 8.99 27.84
N LEU A 89 -9.68 8.24 26.74
CA LEU A 89 -10.09 8.67 25.41
C LEU A 89 -11.08 7.67 24.81
N ARG A 90 -11.95 8.17 23.93
CA ARG A 90 -12.71 7.36 22.98
C ARG A 90 -12.10 7.51 21.60
N LEU A 91 -12.14 6.45 20.82
CA LEU A 91 -11.62 6.38 19.46
C LEU A 91 -12.71 5.95 18.48
N SER A 92 -12.54 6.35 17.23
CA SER A 92 -13.23 5.78 16.07
C SER A 92 -12.19 5.29 15.06
N GLY A 93 -12.51 4.26 14.29
CA GLY A 93 -11.62 3.74 13.25
C GLY A 93 -11.49 4.72 12.07
N VAL A 94 -10.28 4.81 11.54
CA VAL A 94 -9.95 5.37 10.24
C VAL A 94 -9.48 4.20 9.39
N GLY A 95 -10.25 3.82 8.36
CA GLY A 95 -10.10 2.53 7.69
C GLY A 95 -10.74 1.37 8.46
N GLY A 96 -10.46 0.15 8.04
CA GLY A 96 -11.17 -1.05 8.45
C GLY A 96 -10.52 -1.84 9.60
N TRP A 97 -10.68 -1.44 10.87
CA TRP A 97 -10.24 -2.21 12.03
C TRP A 97 -11.32 -3.16 12.58
N ASP A 98 -10.91 -4.36 13.02
CA ASP A 98 -11.70 -5.18 13.95
C ASP A 98 -11.38 -4.76 15.39
N PRO A 99 -12.34 -4.23 16.16
CA PRO A 99 -12.13 -3.80 17.55
C PRO A 99 -11.51 -4.87 18.46
N LYS A 100 -11.74 -6.15 18.18
CA LYS A 100 -11.18 -7.27 18.97
C LYS A 100 -9.65 -7.33 18.90
N THR A 101 -9.06 -6.94 17.77
CA THR A 101 -7.62 -7.09 17.54
C THR A 101 -6.79 -6.02 18.24
N VAL A 102 -7.43 -4.94 18.69
CA VAL A 102 -6.74 -3.79 19.31
C VAL A 102 -6.82 -3.77 20.84
N ILE A 103 -7.60 -4.65 21.44
CA ILE A 103 -7.70 -4.75 22.90
C ILE A 103 -6.33 -5.05 23.51
N SER A 104 -5.96 -4.32 24.54
CA SER A 104 -4.68 -4.41 25.27
C SER A 104 -3.45 -4.00 24.43
N GLN A 105 -3.63 -3.44 23.23
CA GLN A 105 -2.53 -2.91 22.45
C GLN A 105 -2.05 -1.57 23.00
N LYS A 106 -0.74 -1.34 22.87
CA LYS A 106 -0.15 -0.02 23.08
C LYS A 106 -0.40 0.85 21.87
N VAL A 107 -0.61 2.15 22.09
CA VAL A 107 -0.88 3.12 21.04
C VAL A 107 -0.04 4.39 21.21
N TRP A 108 0.17 5.08 20.09
CA TRP A 108 0.66 6.44 20.05
C TRP A 108 -0.46 7.38 19.61
N VAL A 109 -0.79 8.35 20.44
CA VAL A 109 -1.62 9.50 20.07
C VAL A 109 -0.69 10.58 19.50
N HIS A 110 -0.91 10.98 18.26
CA HIS A 110 -0.10 11.97 17.54
C HIS A 110 -0.66 13.36 17.77
N THR A 111 -0.05 14.10 18.69
CA THR A 111 -0.45 15.48 19.01
C THR A 111 0.45 16.50 18.29
N LYS A 112 0.03 17.75 18.22
CA LYS A 112 0.85 18.85 17.68
C LYS A 112 2.19 19.05 18.41
N ASN A 113 2.29 18.62 19.68
CA ASN A 113 3.46 18.78 20.51
C ASN A 113 4.32 17.52 20.62
N GLY A 114 3.97 16.44 19.90
CA GLY A 114 4.66 15.16 19.92
C GLY A 114 3.73 13.99 20.14
N LYS A 115 4.27 12.86 20.57
CA LYS A 115 3.49 11.62 20.73
C LYS A 115 3.20 11.33 22.20
N VAL A 116 1.98 10.96 22.49
CA VAL A 116 1.54 10.50 23.83
C VAL A 116 1.23 9.01 23.76
N ARG A 117 1.86 8.21 24.60
CA ARG A 117 1.62 6.77 24.67
C ARG A 117 0.38 6.45 25.50
N GLY A 118 -0.44 5.51 25.04
CA GLY A 118 -1.57 4.99 25.76
C GLY A 118 -1.69 3.48 25.62
N VAL A 119 -2.70 2.92 26.29
CA VAL A 119 -3.06 1.50 26.20
C VAL A 119 -4.56 1.39 25.94
N VAL A 120 -4.94 0.55 24.98
CA VAL A 120 -6.36 0.26 24.72
C VAL A 120 -6.90 -0.64 25.83
N GLY A 121 -7.82 -0.11 26.60
CA GLY A 121 -8.51 -0.82 27.69
C GLY A 121 -9.86 -1.37 27.24
N PHE A 122 -10.29 -2.41 27.93
CA PHE A 122 -11.58 -3.03 27.78
C PHE A 122 -12.11 -3.49 29.14
N MET A 123 -13.42 -3.51 29.31
CA MET A 123 -14.06 -3.94 30.57
C MET A 123 -13.68 -5.39 30.91
N PRO A 124 -13.08 -5.65 32.08
CA PRO A 124 -12.67 -7.00 32.45
C PRO A 124 -13.89 -7.93 32.63
N PRO A 125 -13.75 -9.24 32.35
CA PRO A 125 -14.88 -10.18 32.28
C PRO A 125 -15.76 -10.21 33.54
N HIS A 126 -15.17 -10.05 34.72
CA HIS A 126 -15.91 -10.10 36.00
C HIS A 126 -16.73 -8.84 36.28
N LEU A 127 -16.58 -7.77 35.51
CA LEU A 127 -17.39 -6.56 35.56
C LEU A 127 -18.41 -6.47 34.42
N GLN A 128 -18.38 -7.41 33.49
CA GLN A 128 -19.34 -7.49 32.40
C GLN A 128 -20.60 -8.21 32.84
N THR A 129 -21.74 -7.77 32.34
CA THR A 129 -22.99 -8.52 32.43
C THR A 129 -22.94 -9.78 31.58
N THR A 130 -23.81 -10.75 31.81
CA THR A 130 -23.91 -11.96 30.98
C THR A 130 -24.24 -11.65 29.54
N GLU A 131 -24.94 -10.55 29.27
CA GLU A 131 -25.26 -10.11 27.89
C GLU A 131 -24.07 -9.45 27.23
N GLU A 132 -23.33 -8.58 27.92
CA GLU A 132 -22.12 -7.94 27.39
C GLU A 132 -21.03 -8.95 27.07
N SER A 133 -20.83 -9.96 27.91
CA SER A 133 -19.83 -11.01 27.72
C SER A 133 -20.04 -11.87 26.46
N LYS A 134 -21.26 -11.86 25.88
CA LYS A 134 -21.62 -12.58 24.66
C LYS A 134 -21.54 -11.72 23.40
N LYS A 135 -21.43 -10.39 23.54
CA LYS A 135 -21.35 -9.47 22.41
C LYS A 135 -19.91 -9.34 21.92
N VAL A 136 -19.77 -9.19 20.61
CA VAL A 136 -18.50 -8.78 20.02
C VAL A 136 -18.24 -7.34 20.44
N PRO A 137 -17.08 -7.00 20.99
CA PRO A 137 -16.73 -5.62 21.30
C PRO A 137 -16.81 -4.74 20.05
N ASP A 138 -17.35 -3.55 20.20
CA ASP A 138 -17.30 -2.47 19.24
C ASP A 138 -16.50 -1.28 19.80
N TYR A 139 -16.34 -0.22 19.06
CA TYR A 139 -15.58 0.96 19.47
C TYR A 139 -16.16 1.64 20.71
N ASP A 140 -17.47 1.55 20.94
CA ASP A 140 -18.14 2.14 22.11
C ASP A 140 -17.74 1.46 23.41
N HIS A 141 -17.22 0.23 23.34
CA HIS A 141 -16.73 -0.53 24.50
C HIS A 141 -15.23 -0.32 24.76
N LEU A 142 -14.49 0.25 23.80
CA LEU A 142 -13.05 0.49 23.92
C LEU A 142 -12.78 1.89 24.50
N PHE A 143 -11.70 1.98 25.24
CA PHE A 143 -11.15 3.26 25.69
C PHE A 143 -9.62 3.21 25.66
N VAL A 144 -8.98 4.37 25.60
CA VAL A 144 -7.52 4.45 25.72
C VAL A 144 -7.18 5.15 27.01
N ASP A 145 -6.37 4.49 27.82
CA ASP A 145 -5.78 5.05 29.02
C ASP A 145 -4.46 5.74 28.67
N VAL A 146 -4.40 7.05 28.88
CA VAL A 146 -3.19 7.89 28.66
C VAL A 146 -2.70 8.51 29.97
N THR A 147 -3.25 8.13 31.11
CA THR A 147 -3.00 8.74 32.43
C THR A 147 -1.55 8.65 32.89
N MET A 148 -0.80 7.65 32.38
CA MET A 148 0.63 7.50 32.67
C MET A 148 1.51 8.61 32.09
N ASN A 149 1.02 9.42 31.15
CA ASN A 149 1.76 10.49 30.52
C ASN A 149 1.38 11.85 31.11
N PRO A 150 2.33 12.65 31.61
CA PRO A 150 2.03 13.98 32.13
C PRO A 150 1.50 14.94 31.05
N ASN A 151 1.83 14.66 29.78
CA ASN A 151 1.43 15.49 28.62
C ASN A 151 0.13 15.05 27.98
N TRP A 152 -0.67 14.20 28.60
CA TRP A 152 -1.93 13.75 28.00
C TRP A 152 -2.94 14.90 27.74
N LYS A 153 -2.78 16.03 28.45
CA LYS A 153 -3.60 17.25 28.25
C LYS A 153 -3.30 17.97 26.91
N ASP A 154 -2.21 17.59 26.22
CA ASP A 154 -1.90 18.09 24.88
C ASP A 154 -2.76 17.44 23.79
N ILE A 155 -3.44 16.34 24.13
CA ILE A 155 -4.32 15.61 23.21
C ILE A 155 -5.55 16.45 22.89
N SER A 156 -5.91 16.47 21.61
CA SER A 156 -7.09 17.15 21.10
C SER A 156 -8.04 16.16 20.40
N ILE A 157 -9.33 16.49 20.37
CA ILE A 157 -10.28 15.77 19.51
C ILE A 157 -9.83 15.96 18.05
N GLY A 158 -9.78 14.85 17.29
CA GLY A 158 -9.26 14.82 15.93
C GLY A 158 -7.80 14.36 15.83
N ASP A 159 -7.05 14.26 16.93
CA ASP A 159 -5.72 13.68 16.91
C ASP A 159 -5.79 12.21 16.47
N LEU A 160 -4.82 11.80 15.65
CA LEU A 160 -4.77 10.43 15.15
C LEU A 160 -4.03 9.50 16.12
N VAL A 161 -4.40 8.23 16.06
CA VAL A 161 -3.84 7.21 16.94
C VAL A 161 -3.40 6.01 16.12
N THR A 162 -2.14 5.62 16.28
CA THR A 162 -1.57 4.41 15.65
C THR A 162 -1.16 3.40 16.70
N LEU A 163 -1.08 2.13 16.31
CA LEU A 163 -0.55 1.09 17.19
C LEU A 163 0.96 1.26 17.42
N ASP A 164 1.42 1.00 18.63
CA ASP A 164 2.85 0.97 19.02
C ASP A 164 3.36 -0.47 18.88
N VAL A 165 3.61 -0.87 17.63
CA VAL A 165 4.00 -2.24 17.26
C VAL A 165 5.33 -2.19 16.52
N GLU A 166 6.28 -3.04 16.91
CA GLU A 166 7.59 -3.17 16.27
C GLU A 166 7.62 -4.42 15.38
N GLY A 167 7.97 -4.22 14.10
CA GLY A 167 8.10 -5.31 13.15
C GLY A 167 9.39 -6.12 13.32
N PHE A 168 9.37 -7.37 12.87
CA PHE A 168 10.54 -8.26 12.90
C PHE A 168 10.59 -9.17 11.67
N GLU A 169 11.82 -9.64 11.35
CA GLU A 169 12.09 -10.58 10.26
C GLU A 169 12.65 -11.89 10.80
N LYS A 170 12.21 -13.00 10.22
CA LYS A 170 12.83 -14.30 10.40
C LYS A 170 12.71 -15.14 9.13
N ASN A 171 13.86 -15.59 8.60
CA ASN A 171 13.94 -16.49 7.44
C ASN A 171 13.17 -16.00 6.21
N GLY A 172 13.29 -14.71 5.88
CA GLY A 172 12.61 -14.11 4.72
C GLY A 172 11.11 -13.88 4.93
N THR A 173 10.61 -14.08 6.14
CA THR A 173 9.24 -13.75 6.54
C THR A 173 9.28 -12.52 7.43
N ILE A 174 8.41 -11.55 7.16
CA ILE A 174 8.25 -10.34 7.96
C ILE A 174 6.89 -10.35 8.64
N PHE A 175 6.90 -9.96 9.91
CA PHE A 175 5.72 -9.57 10.68
C PHE A 175 5.88 -8.11 11.07
N ALA A 176 4.98 -7.25 10.64
CA ALA A 176 5.03 -5.82 10.93
C ALA A 176 3.63 -5.20 10.80
N PRO A 177 3.41 -4.00 11.36
CA PRO A 177 2.21 -3.23 11.07
C PRO A 177 2.30 -2.62 9.66
N ALA A 178 1.18 -2.23 9.09
CA ALA A 178 1.10 -1.45 7.85
C ALA A 178 1.88 -2.06 6.66
N LEU A 179 2.03 -3.40 6.59
CA LEU A 179 2.53 -4.07 5.38
C LEU A 179 1.52 -3.91 4.24
N ASP A 180 0.27 -3.80 4.57
CA ASP A 180 -0.79 -3.16 3.81
C ASP A 180 -0.66 -1.62 3.96
N ASN A 181 -0.13 -0.83 2.98
CA ASN A 181 0.40 -1.36 1.73
C ASN A 181 1.88 -0.93 1.53
N ARG A 182 2.67 -0.88 2.62
CA ARG A 182 4.11 -0.56 2.55
C ARG A 182 4.88 -1.62 1.78
N ALA A 183 4.34 -2.86 1.70
CA ALA A 183 4.91 -3.93 0.89
C ALA A 183 4.95 -3.55 -0.58
N SER A 184 3.85 -3.03 -1.11
CA SER A 184 3.76 -2.58 -2.51
C SER A 184 4.56 -1.31 -2.76
N CYS A 185 4.63 -0.38 -1.79
CA CYS A 185 5.54 0.76 -1.87
C CYS A 185 7.00 0.30 -2.05
N VAL A 186 7.42 -0.72 -1.29
CA VAL A 186 8.77 -1.30 -1.42
C VAL A 186 8.94 -2.00 -2.76
N ALA A 187 7.93 -2.71 -3.28
CA ALA A 187 7.99 -3.32 -4.62
C ALA A 187 8.21 -2.26 -5.71
N ILE A 188 7.51 -1.12 -5.65
CA ILE A 188 7.72 0.01 -6.57
C ILE A 188 9.15 0.58 -6.46
N ILE A 189 9.65 0.81 -5.23
CA ILE A 189 11.02 1.29 -5.01
C ILE A 189 12.05 0.33 -5.62
N LYS A 190 11.87 -0.98 -5.41
CA LYS A 190 12.77 -2.00 -5.98
C LYS A 190 12.63 -2.12 -7.50
N ALA A 191 11.44 -1.92 -8.06
CA ALA A 191 11.25 -1.82 -9.51
C ALA A 191 11.99 -0.60 -10.09
N ALA A 192 11.92 0.55 -9.43
CA ALA A 192 12.65 1.76 -9.82
C ALA A 192 14.17 1.55 -9.74
N GLU A 193 14.67 0.86 -8.71
CA GLU A 193 16.07 0.46 -8.62
C GLU A 193 16.50 -0.43 -9.78
N LEU A 194 15.68 -1.41 -10.18
CA LEU A 194 15.96 -2.26 -11.35
C LEU A 194 15.94 -1.44 -12.63
N LEU A 195 14.93 -0.61 -12.84
CA LEU A 195 14.80 0.24 -14.05
C LEU A 195 15.89 1.31 -14.16
N SER A 196 16.56 1.68 -13.08
CA SER A 196 17.75 2.54 -13.14
C SER A 196 18.95 1.86 -13.77
N LYS A 197 18.95 0.52 -13.86
CA LYS A 197 20.04 -0.31 -14.41
C LYS A 197 19.71 -0.94 -15.76
N ILE A 198 18.44 -0.85 -16.19
CA ILE A 198 17.92 -1.47 -17.42
C ILE A 198 17.38 -0.35 -18.33
N LYS A 199 17.69 -0.43 -19.64
CA LYS A 199 17.13 0.51 -20.61
C LYS A 199 15.65 0.22 -20.83
N THR A 200 14.84 1.27 -20.79
CA THR A 200 13.43 1.25 -21.21
C THR A 200 13.13 2.54 -21.96
N ASP A 201 12.28 2.47 -22.97
CA ASP A 201 11.77 3.63 -23.67
C ASP A 201 10.46 4.15 -23.03
N ALA A 202 9.80 3.36 -22.20
CA ALA A 202 8.60 3.80 -21.47
C ALA A 202 8.92 4.96 -20.52
N GLU A 203 7.99 5.92 -20.42
CA GLU A 203 7.98 6.93 -19.38
C GLU A 203 7.25 6.37 -18.17
N VAL A 204 7.95 6.26 -17.02
CA VAL A 204 7.44 5.55 -15.86
C VAL A 204 7.14 6.52 -14.71
N TYR A 205 5.90 6.46 -14.23
CA TYR A 205 5.40 7.21 -13.08
C TYR A 205 5.29 6.28 -11.89
N TYR A 206 6.01 6.56 -10.82
CA TYR A 206 5.91 5.86 -9.55
C TYR A 206 5.04 6.71 -8.62
N VAL A 207 3.84 6.24 -8.32
CA VAL A 207 2.85 6.98 -7.53
C VAL A 207 2.66 6.28 -6.18
N PHE A 208 3.02 6.98 -5.12
CA PHE A 208 2.77 6.56 -3.75
C PHE A 208 1.57 7.36 -3.27
N SER A 209 0.41 6.73 -3.33
CA SER A 209 -0.89 7.35 -3.08
C SER A 209 -1.16 7.55 -1.59
N THR A 210 -2.04 8.48 -1.30
CA THR A 210 -2.55 8.80 0.03
C THR A 210 -4.02 8.44 0.12
N GLN A 211 -4.52 8.15 1.35
CA GLN A 211 -5.94 8.02 1.65
C GLN A 211 -6.66 6.89 0.87
N GLU A 212 -5.97 5.78 0.58
CA GLU A 212 -6.60 4.62 -0.03
C GLU A 212 -7.65 4.03 0.91
N GLU A 213 -7.30 3.86 2.18
CA GLU A 213 -8.11 3.24 3.24
C GLU A 213 -9.43 3.98 3.55
N ILE A 214 -9.59 5.18 2.98
CA ILE A 214 -10.79 6.00 3.09
C ILE A 214 -11.37 6.41 1.72
N GLY A 215 -11.00 5.68 0.63
CA GLY A 215 -11.62 5.79 -0.69
C GLY A 215 -10.74 6.25 -1.84
N GLY A 216 -9.41 6.27 -1.71
CA GLY A 216 -8.45 6.38 -2.81
C GLY A 216 -8.32 7.74 -3.55
N PRO A 217 -8.64 8.91 -2.96
CA PRO A 217 -8.56 10.18 -3.69
C PRO A 217 -7.13 10.54 -4.10
N GLY A 218 -6.13 10.03 -3.37
CA GLY A 218 -4.72 10.24 -3.68
C GLY A 218 -4.28 9.57 -4.98
N ALA A 219 -4.70 8.33 -5.20
CA ALA A 219 -4.40 7.60 -6.44
C ALA A 219 -5.06 8.28 -7.65
N ARG A 220 -6.32 8.68 -7.52
CA ARG A 220 -7.04 9.42 -8.55
C ARG A 220 -6.31 10.72 -8.92
N SER A 221 -5.86 11.49 -7.92
CA SER A 221 -5.10 12.72 -8.13
C SER A 221 -3.76 12.45 -8.83
N GLY A 222 -3.04 11.40 -8.41
CA GLY A 222 -1.79 10.97 -9.01
C GLY A 222 -1.94 10.53 -10.46
N ALA A 223 -2.94 9.70 -10.77
CA ALA A 223 -3.22 9.26 -12.12
C ALA A 223 -3.65 10.42 -13.04
N TYR A 224 -4.45 11.36 -12.50
CA TYR A 224 -4.90 12.52 -13.28
C TYR A 224 -3.73 13.40 -13.75
N ILE A 225 -2.77 13.70 -12.87
CA ILE A 225 -1.65 14.60 -13.19
C ILE A 225 -0.60 13.90 -14.06
N SER A 226 -0.47 12.58 -13.97
CA SER A 226 0.53 11.80 -14.70
C SER A 226 0.15 11.56 -16.17
N GLU A 227 -1.13 11.70 -16.52
CA GLU A 227 -1.62 11.50 -17.89
C GLU A 227 -1.20 10.15 -18.51
N ILE A 228 -1.24 9.12 -17.70
CA ILE A 228 -0.81 7.76 -18.09
C ILE A 228 -1.85 7.06 -18.96
N GLU A 229 -1.37 6.15 -19.81
CA GLU A 229 -2.20 5.29 -20.65
C GLU A 229 -2.42 3.92 -20.00
N TYR A 230 -1.40 3.45 -19.29
CA TYR A 230 -1.37 2.16 -18.59
C TYR A 230 -1.11 2.37 -17.11
N GLY A 231 -1.86 1.69 -16.25
CA GLY A 231 -1.68 1.73 -14.80
C GLY A 231 -1.58 0.33 -14.21
N ILE A 232 -0.51 0.04 -13.49
CA ILE A 232 -0.45 -1.14 -12.63
C ILE A 232 -0.62 -0.65 -11.19
N VAL A 233 -1.71 -1.07 -10.57
CA VAL A 233 -1.90 -0.89 -9.14
C VAL A 233 -1.32 -2.10 -8.43
N ILE A 234 -0.58 -1.86 -7.39
CA ILE A 234 0.00 -2.90 -6.54
C ILE A 234 -0.64 -2.79 -5.18
N ASP A 235 -1.22 -3.88 -4.74
CA ASP A 235 -1.85 -3.97 -3.44
C ASP A 235 -1.52 -5.29 -2.76
N VAL A 236 -2.20 -5.63 -1.69
CA VAL A 236 -2.08 -6.92 -1.01
C VAL A 236 -3.34 -7.75 -1.20
N THR A 237 -3.24 -9.05 -1.00
CA THR A 237 -4.39 -9.97 -1.01
C THR A 237 -4.23 -11.07 0.03
N HIS A 238 -5.33 -11.75 0.36
CA HIS A 238 -5.38 -12.80 1.38
C HIS A 238 -4.49 -14.01 1.03
N GLY A 239 -3.33 -14.08 1.66
CA GLY A 239 -2.35 -15.17 1.50
C GLY A 239 -2.59 -16.32 2.48
N ASP A 240 -2.57 -17.57 1.97
CA ASP A 240 -2.78 -18.80 2.75
C ASP A 240 -4.12 -18.87 3.50
N GLU A 241 -5.11 -18.11 3.08
CA GLU A 241 -6.45 -18.12 3.63
C GLU A 241 -7.40 -18.84 2.68
N ASP A 242 -8.39 -19.56 3.25
CA ASP A 242 -9.42 -20.27 2.46
C ASP A 242 -10.66 -19.38 2.35
N ILE A 243 -10.82 -18.73 1.19
CA ILE A 243 -12.01 -17.94 0.88
C ILE A 243 -12.98 -18.81 0.06
N PRO A 244 -14.18 -19.09 0.56
CA PRO A 244 -15.13 -19.95 -0.16
C PRO A 244 -15.41 -19.44 -1.58
N GLY A 245 -15.25 -20.31 -2.58
CA GLY A 245 -15.51 -19.98 -3.98
C GLY A 245 -14.36 -19.30 -4.74
N TYR A 246 -13.24 -19.02 -4.08
CA TYR A 246 -12.05 -18.40 -4.68
C TYR A 246 -10.83 -19.33 -4.62
N PRO A 247 -9.91 -19.25 -5.59
CA PRO A 247 -8.65 -19.97 -5.51
C PRO A 247 -7.84 -19.48 -4.33
N LYS A 248 -7.17 -20.40 -3.65
CA LYS A 248 -6.28 -20.07 -2.55
C LYS A 248 -4.98 -19.46 -3.08
N ILE A 249 -4.71 -18.22 -2.76
CA ILE A 249 -3.44 -17.55 -3.04
C ILE A 249 -2.42 -17.96 -1.98
N LYS A 250 -1.27 -18.47 -2.42
CA LYS A 250 -0.23 -19.00 -1.53
C LYS A 250 0.88 -17.99 -1.33
N MET A 251 1.32 -17.82 -0.09
CA MET A 251 2.49 -17.02 0.23
C MET A 251 3.77 -17.73 -0.24
N GLY A 252 4.74 -16.98 -0.78
CA GLY A 252 6.01 -17.52 -1.29
C GLY A 252 5.94 -18.11 -2.71
N GLU A 253 4.76 -18.13 -3.34
CA GLU A 253 4.56 -18.61 -4.72
C GLU A 253 4.44 -17.46 -5.74
N GLY A 254 4.85 -16.25 -5.35
CA GLY A 254 4.81 -15.04 -6.17
C GLY A 254 3.50 -14.26 -6.07
N PRO A 255 3.45 -13.05 -6.65
CA PRO A 255 2.27 -12.19 -6.60
C PRO A 255 1.07 -12.81 -7.35
N ALA A 256 -0.11 -12.35 -7.00
CA ALA A 256 -1.33 -12.64 -7.74
C ALA A 256 -1.61 -11.56 -8.79
N VAL A 257 -1.96 -11.96 -10.01
CA VAL A 257 -2.40 -11.05 -11.08
C VAL A 257 -3.92 -11.14 -11.17
N ALA A 258 -4.58 -10.01 -10.99
CA ALA A 258 -6.02 -9.94 -10.99
C ALA A 258 -6.60 -10.14 -12.40
N VAL A 259 -7.69 -10.89 -12.48
CA VAL A 259 -8.49 -11.10 -13.69
C VAL A 259 -9.95 -10.77 -13.42
N GLY A 260 -10.51 -9.86 -14.19
CA GLY A 260 -11.90 -9.46 -14.00
C GLY A 260 -12.25 -8.14 -14.69
N PRO A 261 -13.47 -7.63 -14.46
CA PRO A 261 -13.99 -6.48 -15.20
C PRO A 261 -13.29 -5.15 -14.91
N VAL A 262 -12.57 -5.04 -13.79
CA VAL A 262 -11.81 -3.81 -13.41
C VAL A 262 -10.41 -3.77 -14.02
N THR A 263 -9.97 -4.84 -14.70
CA THR A 263 -8.66 -4.91 -15.32
C THR A 263 -8.78 -4.94 -16.85
N ASN A 264 -7.79 -4.37 -17.54
CA ASN A 264 -7.72 -4.46 -18.99
C ASN A 264 -7.18 -5.83 -19.41
N ARG A 265 -8.00 -6.62 -20.09
CA ARG A 265 -7.70 -8.01 -20.45
C ARG A 265 -6.37 -8.14 -21.21
N ARG A 266 -6.15 -7.32 -22.25
CA ARG A 266 -4.92 -7.39 -23.06
C ARG A 266 -3.68 -7.04 -22.24
N PHE A 267 -3.80 -6.05 -21.37
CA PHE A 267 -2.71 -5.66 -20.50
C PHE A 267 -2.36 -6.77 -19.49
N VAL A 268 -3.36 -7.44 -18.91
CA VAL A 268 -3.16 -8.62 -18.04
C VAL A 268 -2.52 -9.77 -18.81
N GLU A 269 -2.97 -10.07 -20.05
CA GLU A 269 -2.36 -11.08 -20.90
C GLU A 269 -0.88 -10.75 -21.20
N HIS A 270 -0.54 -9.48 -21.42
CA HIS A 270 0.84 -9.03 -21.59
C HIS A 270 1.67 -9.28 -20.33
N ILE A 271 1.20 -8.89 -19.14
CA ILE A 271 1.87 -9.13 -17.85
C ILE A 271 2.13 -10.62 -17.66
N ASN A 272 1.16 -11.48 -17.98
CA ASN A 272 1.33 -12.93 -17.91
C ASN A 272 2.37 -13.47 -18.91
N LYS A 273 2.45 -12.92 -20.14
CA LYS A 273 3.53 -13.23 -21.09
C LYS A 273 4.90 -12.87 -20.51
N ILE A 274 5.01 -11.70 -19.88
CA ILE A 274 6.25 -11.22 -19.25
C ILE A 274 6.65 -12.13 -18.09
N SER A 275 5.72 -12.52 -17.24
CA SER A 275 5.99 -13.46 -16.14
C SER A 275 6.59 -14.77 -16.65
N GLY A 276 6.02 -15.34 -17.72
CA GLY A 276 6.55 -16.55 -18.37
C GLY A 276 7.93 -16.34 -18.99
N LYS A 277 8.14 -15.21 -19.71
CA LYS A 277 9.42 -14.85 -20.36
C LYS A 277 10.58 -14.77 -19.36
N TYR A 278 10.33 -14.25 -18.16
CA TYR A 278 11.35 -14.05 -17.12
C TYR A 278 11.29 -15.08 -15.98
N ASN A 279 10.48 -16.11 -16.16
CA ASN A 279 10.30 -17.18 -15.16
C ASN A 279 9.94 -16.63 -13.76
N ILE A 280 9.09 -15.61 -13.72
CA ILE A 280 8.52 -15.07 -12.49
C ILE A 280 7.22 -15.81 -12.21
N LYS A 281 7.14 -16.50 -11.08
CA LYS A 281 5.88 -17.16 -10.68
C LYS A 281 4.82 -16.11 -10.39
N VAL A 282 3.63 -16.32 -10.93
CA VAL A 282 2.42 -15.54 -10.62
C VAL A 282 1.25 -16.46 -10.37
N GLN A 283 0.28 -15.97 -9.62
CA GLN A 283 -0.97 -16.64 -9.31
C GLN A 283 -2.12 -15.87 -9.95
N THR A 284 -3.29 -16.48 -10.10
CA THR A 284 -4.45 -15.78 -10.67
C THR A 284 -5.46 -15.47 -9.57
N GLU A 285 -5.87 -14.20 -9.50
CA GLU A 285 -6.86 -13.69 -8.56
C GLU A 285 -8.11 -13.23 -9.31
N PRO A 286 -9.24 -13.95 -9.23
CA PRO A 286 -10.48 -13.51 -9.88
C PRO A 286 -11.15 -12.40 -9.09
N ILE A 287 -11.51 -11.30 -9.78
CA ILE A 287 -12.26 -10.17 -9.21
C ILE A 287 -13.56 -9.99 -9.99
N ALA A 288 -14.70 -10.16 -9.31
CA ALA A 288 -16.01 -10.12 -9.97
C ALA A 288 -16.62 -8.71 -10.08
N GLY A 289 -16.13 -7.73 -9.32
CA GLY A 289 -16.68 -6.38 -9.24
C GLY A 289 -15.62 -5.34 -8.94
N ARG A 290 -15.90 -4.43 -8.01
CA ARG A 290 -14.89 -3.49 -7.51
C ARG A 290 -13.74 -4.25 -6.86
N SER A 291 -12.53 -3.72 -7.03
CA SER A 291 -11.33 -4.35 -6.48
C SER A 291 -11.15 -4.07 -4.98
N GLY A 292 -11.70 -2.97 -4.49
CA GLY A 292 -11.43 -2.47 -3.14
C GLY A 292 -9.99 -1.96 -2.98
N THR A 293 -9.38 -1.52 -4.09
CA THR A 293 -8.02 -0.98 -4.14
C THR A 293 -8.00 0.30 -4.97
N ASP A 294 -6.88 0.98 -5.02
CA ASP A 294 -6.66 2.16 -5.88
C ASP A 294 -6.98 1.92 -7.37
N THR A 295 -7.09 0.66 -7.84
CA THR A 295 -7.50 0.34 -9.22
C THR A 295 -8.84 0.94 -9.56
N ASP A 296 -9.80 0.94 -8.62
CA ASP A 296 -11.14 1.47 -8.83
C ASP A 296 -11.14 2.97 -9.15
N GLU A 297 -10.17 3.72 -8.63
CA GLU A 297 -10.02 5.15 -8.84
C GLU A 297 -9.12 5.48 -10.05
N VAL A 298 -8.04 4.71 -10.25
CA VAL A 298 -7.11 4.93 -11.36
C VAL A 298 -7.79 4.69 -12.71
N GLN A 299 -8.56 3.60 -12.86
CA GLN A 299 -9.22 3.25 -14.13
C GLN A 299 -10.19 4.31 -14.64
N LEU A 300 -10.80 5.09 -13.74
CA LEU A 300 -11.81 6.11 -14.08
C LEU A 300 -11.21 7.49 -14.32
N THR A 301 -9.88 7.61 -14.26
CA THR A 301 -9.22 8.91 -14.38
C THR A 301 -9.21 9.38 -15.83
N ARG A 302 -9.54 10.69 -16.05
CA ARG A 302 -9.61 11.34 -17.38
C ARG A 302 -10.57 10.60 -18.32
N ILE A 303 -10.06 10.10 -19.44
CA ILE A 303 -10.81 9.34 -20.46
C ILE A 303 -10.79 7.83 -20.19
N GLY A 304 -10.20 7.41 -19.08
CA GLY A 304 -9.96 6.03 -18.67
C GLY A 304 -8.51 5.61 -18.83
N VAL A 305 -8.04 4.76 -17.93
CA VAL A 305 -6.70 4.18 -17.91
C VAL A 305 -6.81 2.67 -18.07
N LYS A 306 -5.97 2.07 -18.90
CA LYS A 306 -5.87 0.61 -19.02
C LYS A 306 -5.19 0.07 -17.77
N THR A 307 -5.94 -0.53 -16.85
CA THR A 307 -5.43 -0.96 -15.55
C THR A 307 -5.16 -2.44 -15.47
N ALA A 308 -4.14 -2.78 -14.69
CA ALA A 308 -3.92 -4.11 -14.14
C ALA A 308 -3.74 -3.99 -12.62
N LEU A 309 -4.08 -5.04 -11.87
CA LEU A 309 -3.84 -5.14 -10.44
C LEU A 309 -2.94 -6.34 -10.17
N ILE A 310 -1.88 -6.11 -9.40
CA ILE A 310 -0.94 -7.12 -8.93
C ILE A 310 -0.93 -7.10 -7.42
N SER A 311 -1.36 -8.21 -6.80
CA SER A 311 -1.53 -8.28 -5.36
C SER A 311 -0.43 -9.12 -4.72
N ILE A 312 0.21 -8.60 -3.66
CA ILE A 312 1.20 -9.32 -2.86
C ILE A 312 0.46 -10.17 -1.83
N PRO A 313 0.71 -11.51 -1.76
CA PRO A 313 0.07 -12.34 -0.76
C PRO A 313 0.46 -11.93 0.66
N LEU A 314 -0.52 -11.52 1.46
CA LEU A 314 -0.40 -11.07 2.84
C LEU A 314 -1.35 -11.85 3.74
N LYS A 315 -0.98 -12.10 4.97
CA LYS A 315 -1.82 -12.74 5.96
C LYS A 315 -2.05 -11.83 7.16
N TYR A 316 -3.24 -11.95 7.74
CA TYR A 316 -3.67 -11.12 8.87
C TYR A 316 -3.82 -9.64 8.49
N MET A 317 -4.37 -9.38 7.30
CA MET A 317 -4.70 -8.01 6.84
C MET A 317 -5.49 -7.25 7.91
N HIS A 318 -5.19 -5.95 8.08
CA HIS A 318 -5.85 -5.08 9.06
C HIS A 318 -5.74 -5.57 10.52
N ASN A 319 -4.62 -6.23 10.86
CA ASN A 319 -4.29 -6.61 12.23
C ASN A 319 -3.03 -5.88 12.72
N PRO A 320 -2.77 -5.85 14.04
CA PRO A 320 -1.57 -5.24 14.59
C PRO A 320 -0.27 -5.79 14.01
N TYR A 321 -0.26 -7.08 13.66
CA TYR A 321 0.80 -7.72 12.90
C TYR A 321 0.24 -8.35 11.64
N GLU A 322 0.73 -7.90 10.53
CA GLU A 322 0.54 -8.50 9.22
C GLU A 322 1.76 -9.31 8.84
N LYS A 323 1.62 -10.26 7.93
CA LYS A 323 2.70 -11.19 7.55
C LYS A 323 2.86 -11.22 6.05
N ILE A 324 4.10 -11.08 5.55
CA ILE A 324 4.47 -11.28 4.15
C ILE A 324 5.73 -12.12 4.00
N ILE A 325 5.97 -12.60 2.77
CA ILE A 325 7.22 -13.22 2.34
C ILE A 325 8.00 -12.22 1.47
N VAL A 326 9.24 -11.93 1.84
CA VAL A 326 10.09 -10.95 1.13
C VAL A 326 10.23 -11.27 -0.36
N LYS A 327 10.31 -12.56 -0.69
CA LYS A 327 10.42 -13.03 -2.08
C LYS A 327 9.24 -12.58 -2.95
N ASP A 328 8.02 -12.57 -2.42
CA ASP A 328 6.84 -12.16 -3.19
C ASP A 328 6.92 -10.67 -3.56
N VAL A 329 7.44 -9.83 -2.65
CA VAL A 329 7.71 -8.40 -2.91
C VAL A 329 8.79 -8.22 -3.98
N GLU A 330 9.87 -9.02 -3.92
CA GLU A 330 10.96 -8.97 -4.90
C GLU A 330 10.52 -9.46 -6.29
N ASP A 331 9.69 -10.49 -6.35
CA ASP A 331 9.15 -11.00 -7.61
C ASP A 331 8.14 -10.01 -8.20
N THR A 332 7.33 -9.34 -7.37
CA THR A 332 6.48 -8.21 -7.80
C THR A 332 7.33 -7.09 -8.42
N ALA A 333 8.40 -6.68 -7.75
CA ALA A 333 9.28 -5.63 -8.27
C ALA A 333 9.88 -5.96 -9.65
N LYS A 334 10.30 -7.22 -9.86
CA LYS A 334 10.78 -7.70 -11.16
C LYS A 334 9.69 -7.65 -12.22
N LEU A 335 8.48 -8.12 -11.87
CA LEU A 335 7.34 -8.13 -12.77
C LEU A 335 6.98 -6.71 -13.24
N LEU A 336 6.96 -5.73 -12.32
CA LEU A 336 6.76 -4.32 -12.64
C LEU A 336 7.83 -3.79 -13.60
N ALA A 337 9.09 -4.01 -13.26
CA ALA A 337 10.20 -3.50 -14.07
C ALA A 337 10.18 -4.07 -15.49
N PHE A 338 9.99 -5.38 -15.65
CA PHE A 338 9.94 -6.00 -16.97
C PHE A 338 8.66 -5.66 -17.73
N SER A 339 7.52 -5.43 -17.06
CA SER A 339 6.31 -4.94 -17.72
C SER A 339 6.53 -3.55 -18.34
N ALA A 340 7.26 -2.65 -17.67
CA ALA A 340 7.60 -1.35 -18.24
C ALA A 340 8.59 -1.45 -19.42
N VAL A 341 9.58 -2.36 -19.31
CA VAL A 341 10.58 -2.56 -20.40
C VAL A 341 9.90 -3.05 -21.69
N HIS A 342 8.87 -3.89 -21.57
CA HIS A 342 8.17 -4.49 -22.71
C HIS A 342 6.85 -3.78 -23.07
N LEU A 343 6.53 -2.65 -22.43
CA LEU A 343 5.31 -1.91 -22.70
C LEU A 343 5.13 -1.50 -24.18
N PRO A 344 6.18 -1.09 -24.94
CA PRO A 344 6.05 -0.79 -26.36
C PRO A 344 5.56 -1.96 -27.24
N GLU A 345 5.78 -3.21 -26.79
CA GLU A 345 5.34 -4.41 -27.52
C GLU A 345 3.80 -4.52 -27.51
N ILE A 346 3.14 -4.16 -26.40
CA ILE A 346 1.66 -4.21 -26.31
C ILE A 346 1.02 -3.11 -27.16
N GLU A 347 1.61 -1.92 -27.16
CA GLU A 347 1.11 -0.81 -27.99
C GLU A 347 1.15 -1.16 -29.47
N TYR A 348 2.25 -1.76 -29.93
CA TYR A 348 2.38 -2.24 -31.29
C TYR A 348 1.34 -3.32 -31.64
N GLU A 349 1.13 -4.31 -30.77
CA GLU A 349 0.10 -5.35 -30.95
C GLU A 349 -1.32 -4.74 -31.00
N GLU A 350 -1.61 -3.72 -30.21
CA GLU A 350 -2.90 -3.01 -30.21
C GLU A 350 -3.12 -2.24 -31.52
N LEU A 351 -2.11 -1.51 -32.01
CA LEU A 351 -2.19 -0.79 -33.28
C LEU A 351 -2.45 -1.73 -34.47
N GLN A 352 -1.78 -2.88 -34.51
CA GLN A 352 -2.03 -3.89 -35.55
C GLN A 352 -3.46 -4.43 -35.47
N SER A 353 -3.97 -4.72 -34.27
CA SER A 353 -5.29 -5.30 -34.09
C SER A 353 -6.46 -4.36 -34.45
N THR A 354 -6.23 -3.05 -34.37
CA THR A 354 -7.24 -2.01 -34.71
C THR A 354 -7.19 -1.59 -36.19
N GLY A 355 -6.30 -2.17 -36.99
CA GLY A 355 -6.11 -1.78 -38.39
C GLY A 355 -5.55 -0.36 -38.60
N SER A 356 -5.03 0.24 -37.53
CA SER A 356 -4.48 1.61 -37.53
C SER A 356 -3.06 1.67 -38.10
N VAL A 357 -2.42 0.53 -38.35
CA VAL A 357 -1.15 0.47 -39.07
C VAL A 357 -1.48 0.40 -40.55
N ARG A 358 -1.40 1.54 -41.27
CA ARG A 358 -1.33 1.51 -42.72
C ARG A 358 -0.04 0.80 -43.11
N GLU A 359 -0.15 -0.33 -43.83
CA GLU A 359 0.98 -0.96 -44.46
C GLU A 359 1.56 0.05 -45.45
N GLY A 360 2.76 0.47 -45.23
CA GLY A 360 3.67 1.07 -46.23
C GLY A 360 3.41 2.54 -46.60
N GLU A 361 4.19 3.43 -46.05
CA GLU A 361 4.88 4.46 -46.84
C GLU A 361 6.38 4.43 -46.51
#